data_2d8007fd5a9dbfb970d91daf0d4f41b2
#
_entry.id   2d8007fd5a9dbfb970d91daf0d4f41b2
#
_cell.length_a   1.000
_cell.length_b   1.000
_cell.length_c   1.000
_cell.angle_alpha   90.00
_cell.angle_beta   90.00
_cell.angle_gamma   90.00
#
_symmetry.space_group_name_H-M   'P 1'
#
loop_
_entity.id
_entity.type
_entity.pdbx_description
1 polymer ?
#
loop_
_entity_poly.entity_id
_entity_poly.type
_entity_poly.pdbx_seq_one_letter_code
_entity_poly.pdbx_strand_id
1 'polypeptide(L)'
;MINKVYIIGMGLMGTNLGIKLVEKGLQVSGDDTSKSNLDRAKKYDAINLNHNLDTEYDLTVLAMPINEIISSLRDSKIEINSKVLIDLGGTKEIICRHMDESKIPSFGGHPLCGIADNQTWDPTPEMYNQAPFLLCETESSTNETKNIVTNFVELINSKPIWIEPKKHDELISLTSHLPHILSSALVSTAMQKHEMDELLDLASGGFDGATRLSRTSPNMISDMYLTNDLNVKTLIKELIEELEKIILIEDQELMLNYLSKTVDWRRALADKFGERKLKWEAELIAKLI
;
A
#
# COMPACT_ATOMS: atom_id res chain seq x y z
N MET A 1 -11.60 -20.39 -14.19
CA MET A 1 -10.12 -20.36 -14.12
C MET A 1 -9.68 -19.07 -14.78
N ILE A 2 -8.81 -18.29 -14.15
CA ILE A 2 -8.30 -17.02 -14.71
C ILE A 2 -7.25 -17.34 -15.77
N ASN A 3 -7.36 -16.73 -16.94
CA ASN A 3 -6.45 -16.91 -18.06
C ASN A 3 -5.98 -15.59 -18.66
N LYS A 4 -6.89 -14.61 -18.75
CA LYS A 4 -6.60 -13.28 -19.31
C LYS A 4 -6.82 -12.21 -18.27
N VAL A 5 -5.80 -11.39 -18.02
CA VAL A 5 -5.84 -10.27 -17.05
C VAL A 5 -5.50 -8.97 -17.76
N TYR A 6 -6.26 -7.93 -17.45
CA TYR A 6 -5.97 -6.57 -17.87
C TYR A 6 -5.57 -5.71 -16.66
N ILE A 7 -4.45 -5.01 -16.74
CA ILE A 7 -3.93 -4.16 -15.67
C ILE A 7 -3.93 -2.71 -16.17
N ILE A 8 -4.63 -1.85 -15.46
CA ILE A 8 -4.66 -0.41 -15.72
C ILE A 8 -3.82 0.29 -14.65
N GLY A 9 -2.71 0.89 -15.08
CA GLY A 9 -1.66 1.41 -14.21
C GLY A 9 -0.46 0.47 -14.14
N MET A 10 0.55 0.71 -14.98
CA MET A 10 1.79 -0.07 -15.06
C MET A 10 2.94 0.60 -14.28
N GLY A 11 2.60 1.21 -13.13
CA GLY A 11 3.57 1.68 -12.15
C GLY A 11 4.23 0.53 -11.39
N LEU A 12 4.75 0.82 -10.17
CA LEU A 12 5.41 -0.18 -9.32
C LEU A 12 4.53 -1.42 -9.10
N MET A 13 3.29 -1.22 -8.63
CA MET A 13 2.40 -2.33 -8.27
C MET A 13 1.95 -3.11 -9.51
N GLY A 14 1.46 -2.43 -10.54
CA GLY A 14 0.96 -3.09 -11.75
C GLY A 14 2.03 -3.82 -12.54
N THR A 15 3.24 -3.27 -12.66
CA THR A 15 4.35 -3.96 -13.36
C THR A 15 4.78 -5.23 -12.62
N ASN A 16 4.99 -5.16 -11.29
CA ASN A 16 5.36 -6.34 -10.52
C ASN A 16 4.27 -7.42 -10.50
N LEU A 17 3.01 -7.00 -10.47
CA LEU A 17 1.88 -7.91 -10.62
C LEU A 17 1.88 -8.58 -12.00
N GLY A 18 2.06 -7.79 -13.07
CA GLY A 18 2.10 -8.29 -14.43
C GLY A 18 3.18 -9.34 -14.65
N ILE A 19 4.41 -9.08 -14.19
CA ILE A 19 5.53 -10.05 -14.23
C ILE A 19 5.10 -11.35 -13.57
N LYS A 20 4.57 -11.26 -12.35
CA LYS A 20 4.16 -12.44 -11.58
C LYS A 20 3.07 -13.26 -12.27
N LEU A 21 2.11 -12.61 -12.91
CA LEU A 21 1.04 -13.27 -13.65
C LEU A 21 1.56 -13.94 -14.94
N VAL A 22 2.46 -13.27 -15.67
CA VAL A 22 3.11 -13.83 -16.85
C VAL A 22 3.96 -15.05 -16.49
N GLU A 23 4.71 -15.00 -15.39
CA GLU A 23 5.46 -16.16 -14.85
C GLU A 23 4.55 -17.36 -14.52
N LYS A 24 3.28 -17.10 -14.15
CA LYS A 24 2.27 -18.14 -13.93
C LYS A 24 1.58 -18.61 -15.21
N GLY A 25 1.99 -18.11 -16.38
CA GLY A 25 1.48 -18.54 -17.68
C GLY A 25 0.20 -17.82 -18.12
N LEU A 26 -0.19 -16.72 -17.47
CA LEU A 26 -1.37 -15.96 -17.86
C LEU A 26 -1.07 -15.01 -19.04
N GLN A 27 -2.12 -14.67 -19.77
CA GLN A 27 -2.10 -13.61 -20.77
C GLN A 27 -2.40 -12.27 -20.07
N VAL A 28 -1.44 -11.35 -20.10
CA VAL A 28 -1.52 -10.07 -19.42
C VAL A 28 -1.46 -8.94 -20.43
N SER A 29 -2.51 -8.12 -20.48
CA SER A 29 -2.52 -6.82 -21.12
C SER A 29 -2.31 -5.73 -20.09
N GLY A 30 -1.69 -4.63 -20.48
CA GLY A 30 -1.49 -3.50 -19.58
C GLY A 30 -1.58 -2.17 -20.29
N ASP A 31 -2.08 -1.15 -19.58
CA ASP A 31 -2.13 0.23 -20.04
C ASP A 31 -1.68 1.20 -18.94
N ASP A 32 -1.12 2.34 -19.34
CA ASP A 32 -0.69 3.42 -18.46
C ASP A 32 -0.62 4.73 -19.25
N THR A 33 -0.96 5.84 -18.62
CA THR A 33 -0.82 7.17 -19.22
C THR A 33 0.65 7.59 -19.40
N SER A 34 1.55 7.00 -18.61
CA SER A 34 2.99 7.20 -18.71
C SER A 34 3.63 6.22 -19.67
N LYS A 35 4.14 6.74 -20.80
CA LYS A 35 4.91 5.94 -21.76
C LYS A 35 6.12 5.24 -21.10
N SER A 36 6.80 5.90 -20.17
CA SER A 36 7.95 5.31 -19.48
C SER A 36 7.57 4.09 -18.62
N ASN A 37 6.37 4.09 -18.02
CA ASN A 37 5.86 2.93 -17.30
C ASN A 37 5.57 1.77 -18.26
N LEU A 38 4.92 2.03 -19.40
CA LEU A 38 4.65 1.01 -20.42
C LEU A 38 5.96 0.43 -21.00
N ASP A 39 6.93 1.28 -21.32
CA ASP A 39 8.22 0.83 -21.82
C ASP A 39 8.95 -0.06 -20.81
N ARG A 40 8.87 0.30 -19.51
CA ARG A 40 9.41 -0.51 -18.42
C ARG A 40 8.67 -1.84 -18.30
N ALA A 41 7.34 -1.82 -18.26
CA ALA A 41 6.52 -3.03 -18.17
C ALA A 41 6.82 -4.02 -19.31
N LYS A 42 6.99 -3.52 -20.54
CA LYS A 42 7.38 -4.35 -21.69
C LYS A 42 8.81 -4.88 -21.57
N LYS A 43 9.75 -4.04 -21.12
CA LYS A 43 11.17 -4.43 -20.92
C LYS A 43 11.32 -5.61 -19.96
N TYR A 44 10.46 -5.70 -18.96
CA TYR A 44 10.50 -6.73 -17.92
C TYR A 44 9.44 -7.82 -18.11
N ASP A 45 8.88 -7.95 -19.30
CA ASP A 45 7.88 -8.98 -19.66
C ASP A 45 6.63 -9.00 -18.77
N ALA A 46 6.24 -7.84 -18.23
CA ALA A 46 5.01 -7.70 -17.44
C ALA A 46 3.74 -7.73 -18.31
N ILE A 47 3.88 -7.56 -19.63
CA ILE A 47 2.81 -7.54 -20.62
C ILE A 47 3.18 -8.51 -21.75
N ASN A 48 2.34 -9.49 -22.04
CA ASN A 48 2.53 -10.48 -23.11
C ASN A 48 1.34 -10.59 -24.08
N LEU A 49 0.31 -9.76 -23.89
CA LEU A 49 -0.86 -9.66 -24.74
C LEU A 49 -1.12 -8.19 -25.09
N ASN A 50 -1.35 -7.89 -26.37
CA ASN A 50 -1.79 -6.56 -26.78
C ASN A 50 -3.22 -6.31 -26.31
N HIS A 51 -3.48 -5.14 -25.73
CA HIS A 51 -4.83 -4.74 -25.37
C HIS A 51 -5.69 -4.59 -26.60
N ASN A 52 -6.93 -5.09 -26.52
CA ASN A 52 -7.98 -4.91 -27.51
C ASN A 52 -9.33 -4.80 -26.79
N LEU A 53 -10.13 -3.78 -27.11
CA LEU A 53 -11.45 -3.53 -26.54
C LEU A 53 -12.43 -4.70 -26.72
N ASP A 54 -12.29 -5.46 -27.81
CA ASP A 54 -13.11 -6.64 -28.09
C ASP A 54 -12.74 -7.86 -27.23
N THR A 55 -11.59 -7.80 -26.54
CA THR A 55 -11.13 -8.90 -25.68
C THR A 55 -11.88 -8.91 -24.37
N GLU A 56 -12.60 -10.00 -24.06
CA GLU A 56 -13.12 -10.24 -22.73
C GLU A 56 -11.98 -10.73 -21.83
N TYR A 57 -11.77 -10.02 -20.70
CA TYR A 57 -10.83 -10.41 -19.67
C TYR A 57 -11.52 -11.14 -18.54
N ASP A 58 -10.85 -12.11 -17.93
CA ASP A 58 -11.36 -12.78 -16.74
C ASP A 58 -11.29 -11.87 -15.52
N LEU A 59 -10.28 -11.00 -15.47
CA LEU A 59 -10.07 -10.03 -14.39
C LEU A 59 -9.44 -8.75 -14.94
N THR A 60 -9.96 -7.61 -14.50
CA THR A 60 -9.30 -6.31 -14.67
C THR A 60 -8.83 -5.78 -13.32
N VAL A 61 -7.61 -5.29 -13.27
CA VAL A 61 -6.97 -4.76 -12.06
C VAL A 61 -6.70 -3.26 -12.22
N LEU A 62 -7.26 -2.45 -11.33
CA LEU A 62 -7.01 -1.01 -11.25
C LEU A 62 -5.82 -0.77 -10.31
N ALA A 63 -4.64 -0.54 -10.89
CA ALA A 63 -3.38 -0.33 -10.17
C ALA A 63 -2.87 1.12 -10.27
N MET A 64 -3.80 2.06 -10.36
CA MET A 64 -3.57 3.50 -10.46
C MET A 64 -3.57 4.18 -9.07
N PRO A 65 -3.19 5.47 -8.98
CA PRO A 65 -3.44 6.28 -7.78
C PRO A 65 -4.91 6.30 -7.37
N ILE A 66 -5.19 6.41 -6.07
CA ILE A 66 -6.55 6.28 -5.50
C ILE A 66 -7.54 7.26 -6.17
N ASN A 67 -7.16 8.52 -6.34
CA ASN A 67 -8.02 9.52 -6.98
C ASN A 67 -8.30 9.21 -8.45
N GLU A 68 -7.36 8.60 -9.15
CA GLU A 68 -7.55 8.15 -10.53
C GLU A 68 -8.51 6.95 -10.60
N ILE A 69 -8.42 6.01 -9.65
CA ILE A 69 -9.38 4.90 -9.52
C ILE A 69 -10.78 5.47 -9.31
N ILE A 70 -10.96 6.36 -8.33
CA ILE A 70 -12.26 6.97 -8.00
C ILE A 70 -12.83 7.72 -9.20
N SER A 71 -12.03 8.57 -9.85
CA SER A 71 -12.48 9.34 -11.00
C SER A 71 -12.85 8.46 -12.20
N SER A 72 -12.11 7.39 -12.42
CA SER A 72 -12.36 6.44 -13.50
C SER A 72 -13.64 5.65 -13.30
N LEU A 73 -13.93 5.23 -12.07
CA LEU A 73 -15.17 4.55 -11.71
C LEU A 73 -16.38 5.49 -11.83
N ARG A 74 -16.28 6.69 -11.24
CA ARG A 74 -17.36 7.68 -11.24
C ARG A 74 -17.72 8.18 -12.64
N ASP A 75 -16.72 8.50 -13.45
CA ASP A 75 -16.92 9.16 -14.74
C ASP A 75 -17.03 8.16 -15.89
N SER A 76 -17.03 6.85 -15.61
CA SER A 76 -17.05 5.76 -16.61
C SER A 76 -16.03 5.97 -17.74
N LYS A 77 -14.83 6.49 -17.37
CA LYS A 77 -13.79 6.87 -18.33
C LYS A 77 -13.04 5.69 -18.94
N ILE A 78 -13.19 4.52 -18.35
CA ILE A 78 -12.49 3.32 -18.79
C ILE A 78 -13.53 2.35 -19.33
N GLU A 79 -13.39 2.01 -20.61
CA GLU A 79 -14.14 0.91 -21.20
C GLU A 79 -13.50 -0.40 -20.76
N ILE A 80 -14.23 -1.16 -19.95
CA ILE A 80 -13.76 -2.44 -19.41
C ILE A 80 -14.69 -3.54 -19.91
N ASN A 81 -14.15 -4.48 -20.67
CA ASN A 81 -14.81 -5.73 -21.02
C ASN A 81 -14.22 -6.87 -20.18
N SER A 82 -14.76 -7.08 -18.99
CA SER A 82 -14.21 -8.00 -17.99
C SER A 82 -15.30 -8.68 -17.17
N LYS A 83 -15.04 -9.89 -16.71
CA LYS A 83 -15.94 -10.62 -15.83
C LYS A 83 -15.90 -10.11 -14.39
N VAL A 84 -14.74 -9.64 -13.94
CA VAL A 84 -14.51 -9.15 -12.58
C VAL A 84 -13.56 -7.97 -12.60
N LEU A 85 -13.78 -7.01 -11.71
CA LEU A 85 -12.95 -5.84 -11.48
C LEU A 85 -12.40 -5.88 -10.05
N ILE A 86 -11.12 -5.55 -9.88
CA ILE A 86 -10.47 -5.34 -8.56
C ILE A 86 -9.56 -4.12 -8.61
N ASP A 87 -9.42 -3.40 -7.50
CA ASP A 87 -8.41 -2.34 -7.37
C ASP A 87 -7.24 -2.77 -6.45
N LEU A 88 -6.19 -1.93 -6.41
CA LEU A 88 -5.04 -2.08 -5.51
C LEU A 88 -4.83 -0.86 -4.60
N GLY A 89 -5.80 0.01 -4.47
CA GLY A 89 -5.70 1.26 -3.70
C GLY A 89 -5.52 1.04 -2.19
N GLY A 90 -4.94 2.03 -1.52
CA GLY A 90 -4.67 1.99 -0.07
C GLY A 90 -5.87 2.31 0.82
N THR A 91 -7.01 2.77 0.28
CA THR A 91 -8.28 3.02 0.99
C THR A 91 -9.41 2.28 0.31
N LYS A 92 -10.43 1.85 1.06
CA LYS A 92 -11.46 0.96 0.55
C LYS A 92 -12.87 1.54 0.62
N GLU A 93 -13.23 2.27 1.65
CA GLU A 93 -14.62 2.70 1.85
C GLU A 93 -15.16 3.50 0.65
N ILE A 94 -14.41 4.50 0.20
CA ILE A 94 -14.82 5.32 -0.93
C ILE A 94 -14.74 4.59 -2.27
N ILE A 95 -13.70 3.77 -2.48
CA ILE A 95 -13.54 2.99 -3.74
C ILE A 95 -14.66 1.96 -3.85
N CYS A 96 -14.92 1.18 -2.81
CA CYS A 96 -15.99 0.17 -2.82
C CYS A 96 -17.36 0.80 -3.05
N ARG A 97 -17.66 1.97 -2.46
CA ARG A 97 -18.89 2.70 -2.71
C ARG A 97 -19.09 3.05 -4.20
N HIS A 98 -18.03 3.44 -4.91
CA HIS A 98 -18.12 3.64 -6.36
C HIS A 98 -18.22 2.33 -7.14
N MET A 99 -17.66 1.25 -6.62
CA MET A 99 -17.78 -0.08 -7.20
C MET A 99 -19.16 -0.71 -7.00
N ASP A 100 -19.91 -0.31 -5.96
CA ASP A 100 -21.29 -0.78 -5.73
C ASP A 100 -22.22 -0.46 -6.91
N GLU A 101 -21.95 0.66 -7.59
CA GLU A 101 -22.71 1.09 -8.78
C GLU A 101 -22.19 0.46 -10.09
N SER A 102 -21.14 -0.36 -10.03
CA SER A 102 -20.54 -0.97 -11.22
C SER A 102 -21.45 -2.03 -11.83
N LYS A 103 -21.49 -2.06 -13.16
CA LYS A 103 -22.15 -3.13 -13.92
C LYS A 103 -21.32 -4.43 -13.97
N ILE A 104 -20.04 -4.34 -13.64
CA ILE A 104 -19.11 -5.46 -13.57
C ILE A 104 -18.97 -5.84 -12.09
N PRO A 105 -19.13 -7.12 -11.73
CA PRO A 105 -18.84 -7.59 -10.37
C PRO A 105 -17.46 -7.11 -9.90
N SER A 106 -17.43 -6.34 -8.81
CA SER A 106 -16.25 -5.60 -8.40
C SER A 106 -15.86 -5.90 -6.96
N PHE A 107 -14.58 -5.79 -6.64
CA PHE A 107 -14.04 -6.01 -5.31
C PHE A 107 -12.99 -4.95 -4.97
N GLY A 108 -13.00 -4.48 -3.73
CA GLY A 108 -11.90 -3.72 -3.21
C GLY A 108 -10.70 -4.63 -2.92
N GLY A 109 -9.51 -4.23 -3.34
CA GLY A 109 -8.27 -4.93 -3.06
C GLY A 109 -7.21 -4.01 -2.49
N HIS A 110 -6.37 -4.53 -1.57
CA HIS A 110 -5.22 -3.80 -1.03
C HIS A 110 -4.11 -4.77 -0.63
N PRO A 111 -3.10 -4.99 -1.48
CA PRO A 111 -1.93 -5.76 -1.11
C PRO A 111 -1.08 -4.98 -0.09
N LEU A 112 -0.85 -5.54 1.10
CA LEU A 112 0.00 -4.93 2.12
C LEU A 112 1.48 -5.21 1.82
N CYS A 113 1.93 -4.77 0.66
CA CYS A 113 3.30 -4.85 0.20
C CYS A 113 3.64 -3.57 -0.56
N GLY A 114 4.91 -3.19 -0.58
CA GLY A 114 5.36 -1.99 -1.27
C GLY A 114 6.69 -1.51 -0.73
N ILE A 115 7.27 -0.55 -1.42
CA ILE A 115 8.49 0.13 -1.02
C ILE A 115 8.21 1.59 -0.75
N ALA A 116 8.82 2.14 0.30
CA ALA A 116 8.60 3.54 0.70
C ALA A 116 9.14 4.55 -0.32
N ASP A 117 10.21 4.19 -1.04
CA ASP A 117 10.78 5.00 -2.12
C ASP A 117 10.47 4.35 -3.45
N ASN A 118 9.59 4.99 -4.24
CA ASN A 118 9.15 4.51 -5.54
C ASN A 118 9.58 5.41 -6.71
N GLN A 119 10.50 6.34 -6.49
CA GLN A 119 11.03 7.18 -7.58
C GLN A 119 11.97 6.39 -8.50
N THR A 120 12.80 5.54 -7.90
CA THR A 120 13.68 4.64 -8.63
C THR A 120 13.51 3.23 -8.07
N TRP A 121 13.01 2.31 -8.88
CA TRP A 121 12.81 0.92 -8.46
C TRP A 121 13.13 -0.05 -9.59
N ASP A 122 13.72 -1.18 -9.21
CA ASP A 122 13.81 -2.36 -10.05
C ASP A 122 12.63 -3.29 -9.74
N PRO A 123 12.14 -4.04 -10.73
CA PRO A 123 11.08 -5.02 -10.50
C PRO A 123 11.44 -6.00 -9.39
N THR A 124 10.50 -6.19 -8.48
CA THR A 124 10.60 -7.09 -7.33
C THR A 124 9.26 -7.82 -7.16
N PRO A 125 8.86 -8.71 -8.10
CA PRO A 125 7.56 -9.38 -8.05
C PRO A 125 7.38 -10.23 -6.79
N GLU A 126 8.45 -10.63 -6.12
CA GLU A 126 8.46 -11.33 -4.84
C GLU A 126 7.81 -10.54 -3.70
N MET A 127 7.62 -9.22 -3.86
CA MET A 127 6.92 -8.40 -2.87
C MET A 127 5.52 -8.91 -2.55
N TYR A 128 4.87 -9.60 -3.49
CA TYR A 128 3.56 -10.23 -3.28
C TYR A 128 3.63 -11.54 -2.50
N ASN A 129 4.80 -12.21 -2.40
CA ASN A 129 4.93 -13.51 -1.78
C ASN A 129 4.61 -13.46 -0.29
N GLN A 130 3.59 -14.23 0.11
CA GLN A 130 3.11 -14.33 1.49
C GLN A 130 2.63 -13.00 2.09
N ALA A 131 2.54 -11.93 1.28
CA ALA A 131 2.00 -10.66 1.71
C ALA A 131 0.49 -10.78 2.01
N PRO A 132 -0.01 -10.18 3.09
CA PRO A 132 -1.44 -10.04 3.27
C PRO A 132 -2.05 -9.24 2.12
N PHE A 133 -3.15 -9.73 1.57
CA PHE A 133 -3.92 -9.05 0.55
C PHE A 133 -5.35 -8.87 1.07
N LEU A 134 -5.67 -7.65 1.47
CA LEU A 134 -6.98 -7.32 2.01
C LEU A 134 -7.99 -7.26 0.86
N LEU A 135 -9.14 -7.90 1.05
CA LEU A 135 -10.22 -7.99 0.09
C LEU A 135 -11.52 -7.50 0.71
N CYS A 136 -12.24 -6.67 -0.01
CA CYS A 136 -13.53 -6.13 0.38
C CYS A 136 -14.59 -6.49 -0.65
N GLU A 137 -15.71 -7.03 -0.18
CA GLU A 137 -16.90 -7.24 -1.01
C GLU A 137 -17.59 -5.90 -1.29
N THR A 138 -18.28 -5.81 -2.42
CA THR A 138 -19.14 -4.70 -2.81
C THR A 138 -20.55 -5.24 -3.12
N GLU A 139 -21.53 -4.38 -3.26
CA GLU A 139 -22.89 -4.80 -3.62
C GLU A 139 -22.97 -5.41 -5.01
N SER A 140 -22.04 -5.08 -5.90
CA SER A 140 -21.96 -5.67 -7.25
C SER A 140 -21.32 -7.06 -7.25
N SER A 141 -20.69 -7.51 -6.15
CA SER A 141 -19.99 -8.80 -6.05
C SER A 141 -20.95 -9.98 -5.95
N THR A 142 -20.48 -11.17 -6.37
CA THR A 142 -21.21 -12.44 -6.25
C THR A 142 -20.32 -13.52 -5.65
N ASN A 143 -20.91 -14.59 -5.11
CA ASN A 143 -20.14 -15.72 -4.58
C ASN A 143 -19.24 -16.39 -5.64
N GLU A 144 -19.67 -16.42 -6.91
CA GLU A 144 -18.87 -16.95 -8.00
C GLU A 144 -17.63 -16.09 -8.25
N THR A 145 -17.84 -14.76 -8.36
CA THR A 145 -16.74 -13.81 -8.61
C THR A 145 -15.81 -13.66 -7.40
N LYS A 146 -16.32 -13.84 -6.18
CA LYS A 146 -15.52 -13.91 -4.95
C LYS A 146 -14.47 -15.04 -5.01
N ASN A 147 -14.85 -16.20 -5.51
CA ASN A 147 -13.92 -17.32 -5.71
C ASN A 147 -12.85 -16.99 -6.77
N ILE A 148 -13.21 -16.25 -7.83
CA ILE A 148 -12.24 -15.78 -8.84
C ILE A 148 -11.18 -14.91 -8.19
N VAL A 149 -11.58 -13.91 -7.40
CA VAL A 149 -10.67 -12.97 -6.73
C VAL A 149 -9.82 -13.66 -5.67
N THR A 150 -10.39 -14.59 -4.88
CA THR A 150 -9.62 -15.38 -3.92
C THR A 150 -8.53 -16.19 -4.61
N ASN A 151 -8.89 -16.90 -5.67
CA ASN A 151 -7.94 -17.69 -6.45
C ASN A 151 -6.86 -16.81 -7.12
N PHE A 152 -7.21 -15.61 -7.55
CA PHE A 152 -6.24 -14.63 -8.08
C PHE A 152 -5.18 -14.28 -7.04
N VAL A 153 -5.60 -13.95 -5.81
CA VAL A 153 -4.69 -13.59 -4.72
C VAL A 153 -3.78 -14.76 -4.33
N GLU A 154 -4.33 -15.96 -4.29
CA GLU A 154 -3.55 -17.18 -4.02
C GLU A 154 -2.56 -17.51 -5.16
N LEU A 155 -2.97 -17.30 -6.43
CA LEU A 155 -2.14 -17.53 -7.61
C LEU A 155 -0.86 -16.67 -7.58
N ILE A 156 -0.93 -15.44 -7.12
CA ILE A 156 0.23 -14.57 -6.94
C ILE A 156 0.99 -14.83 -5.64
N ASN A 157 0.64 -15.92 -4.91
CA ASN A 157 1.24 -16.35 -3.65
C ASN A 157 1.08 -15.32 -2.52
N SER A 158 0.01 -14.49 -2.55
CA SER A 158 -0.41 -13.63 -1.44
C SER A 158 -1.44 -14.33 -0.55
N LYS A 159 -1.70 -13.78 0.63
CA LYS A 159 -2.66 -14.31 1.62
C LYS A 159 -3.95 -13.51 1.57
N PRO A 160 -5.06 -14.05 1.04
CA PRO A 160 -6.33 -13.33 1.03
C PRO A 160 -6.89 -13.17 2.45
N ILE A 161 -7.28 -11.94 2.79
CA ILE A 161 -7.93 -11.59 4.06
C ILE A 161 -9.16 -10.77 3.74
N TRP A 162 -10.34 -11.33 3.97
CA TRP A 162 -11.60 -10.66 3.78
C TRP A 162 -11.91 -9.73 4.94
N ILE A 163 -12.28 -8.49 4.63
CA ILE A 163 -12.55 -7.44 5.61
C ILE A 163 -13.63 -6.49 5.06
N GLU A 164 -14.42 -5.92 5.93
CA GLU A 164 -15.40 -4.90 5.58
C GLU A 164 -14.68 -3.57 5.24
N PRO A 165 -15.11 -2.80 4.19
CA PRO A 165 -14.40 -1.61 3.70
C PRO A 165 -14.13 -0.55 4.78
N LYS A 166 -15.13 -0.25 5.61
CA LYS A 166 -15.00 0.72 6.71
C LYS A 166 -14.00 0.24 7.77
N LYS A 167 -14.05 -1.06 8.12
CA LYS A 167 -13.10 -1.65 9.09
C LYS A 167 -11.68 -1.68 8.54
N HIS A 168 -11.53 -1.90 7.22
CA HIS A 168 -10.26 -1.76 6.52
C HIS A 168 -9.68 -0.36 6.76
N ASP A 169 -10.43 0.69 6.43
CA ASP A 169 -9.95 2.07 6.50
C ASP A 169 -9.67 2.52 7.94
N GLU A 170 -10.46 2.05 8.92
CA GLU A 170 -10.19 2.24 10.34
C GLU A 170 -8.84 1.65 10.76
N LEU A 171 -8.55 0.39 10.42
CA LEU A 171 -7.30 -0.28 10.82
C LEU A 171 -6.08 0.26 10.07
N ILE A 172 -6.22 0.53 8.76
CA ILE A 172 -5.13 1.04 7.92
C ILE A 172 -4.79 2.49 8.28
N SER A 173 -5.77 3.28 8.75
CA SER A 173 -5.49 4.63 9.24
C SER A 173 -4.47 4.61 10.39
N LEU A 174 -4.58 3.66 11.31
CA LEU A 174 -3.66 3.52 12.45
C LEU A 174 -2.32 2.87 12.06
N THR A 175 -2.35 1.82 11.23
CA THR A 175 -1.16 1.01 10.95
C THR A 175 -0.31 1.51 9.79
N SER A 176 -0.85 2.40 8.95
CA SER A 176 -0.18 2.94 7.77
C SER A 176 -0.28 4.46 7.66
N HIS A 177 -1.49 5.03 7.62
CA HIS A 177 -1.64 6.45 7.26
C HIS A 177 -1.09 7.38 8.36
N LEU A 178 -1.45 7.16 9.62
CA LEU A 178 -0.91 7.93 10.75
C LEU A 178 0.62 7.87 10.83
N PRO A 179 1.29 6.71 10.71
CA PRO A 179 2.75 6.64 10.64
C PRO A 179 3.39 7.50 9.56
N HIS A 180 2.80 7.60 8.36
CA HIS A 180 3.30 8.48 7.30
C HIS A 180 3.19 9.96 7.68
N ILE A 181 2.05 10.37 8.24
CA ILE A 181 1.84 11.76 8.70
C ILE A 181 2.78 12.10 9.84
N LEU A 182 2.97 11.20 10.82
CA LEU A 182 3.91 11.40 11.93
C LEU A 182 5.34 11.54 11.45
N SER A 183 5.76 10.69 10.55
CA SER A 183 7.09 10.73 9.93
C SER A 183 7.33 12.09 9.27
N SER A 184 6.35 12.60 8.53
CA SER A 184 6.43 13.91 7.87
C SER A 184 6.39 15.07 8.87
N ALA A 185 5.56 14.98 9.92
CA ALA A 185 5.49 16.00 10.98
C ALA A 185 6.80 16.11 11.76
N LEU A 186 7.45 14.96 12.06
CA LEU A 186 8.76 14.95 12.73
C LEU A 186 9.84 15.64 11.88
N VAL A 187 9.90 15.33 10.57
CA VAL A 187 10.82 16.01 9.65
C VAL A 187 10.53 17.51 9.59
N SER A 188 9.26 17.90 9.45
CA SER A 188 8.85 19.30 9.42
C SER A 188 9.24 20.05 10.70
N THR A 189 9.11 19.41 11.86
CA THR A 189 9.53 19.99 13.15
C THR A 189 11.04 20.19 13.19
N ALA A 190 11.81 19.22 12.73
CA ALA A 190 13.26 19.31 12.68
C ALA A 190 13.73 20.44 11.76
N MET A 191 13.15 20.56 10.57
CA MET A 191 13.46 21.63 9.60
C MET A 191 13.16 23.03 10.10
N GLN A 192 12.24 23.21 11.06
CA GLN A 192 11.94 24.51 11.66
C GLN A 192 12.95 24.95 12.73
N LYS A 193 13.78 24.03 13.22
CA LYS A 193 14.69 24.26 14.35
C LYS A 193 16.14 24.35 13.93
N HIS A 194 16.54 23.64 12.87
CA HIS A 194 17.92 23.48 12.47
C HIS A 194 18.08 23.48 10.95
N GLU A 195 19.26 23.88 10.50
CA GLU A 195 19.64 23.74 9.09
C GLU A 195 19.82 22.24 8.75
N MET A 196 19.57 21.89 7.50
CA MET A 196 19.60 20.48 7.05
C MET A 196 20.98 19.83 7.29
N ASP A 197 22.07 20.55 7.01
CA ASP A 197 23.43 19.99 7.11
C ASP A 197 23.77 19.63 8.57
N GLU A 198 23.35 20.43 9.55
CA GLU A 198 23.53 20.12 10.98
C GLU A 198 22.79 18.84 11.38
N LEU A 199 21.59 18.64 10.84
CA LEU A 199 20.79 17.45 11.14
C LEU A 199 21.35 16.19 10.48
N LEU A 200 21.87 16.29 9.25
CA LEU A 200 22.40 15.15 8.51
C LEU A 200 23.65 14.56 9.20
N ASP A 201 24.50 15.43 9.75
CA ASP A 201 25.73 15.00 10.45
C ASP A 201 25.43 14.25 11.76
N LEU A 202 24.31 14.54 12.40
CA LEU A 202 23.93 13.98 13.70
C LEU A 202 22.82 12.93 13.62
N ALA A 203 22.12 12.84 12.48
CA ALA A 203 21.05 11.88 12.28
C ALA A 203 21.57 10.44 12.30
N SER A 204 21.01 9.63 13.18
CA SER A 204 21.36 8.22 13.35
C SER A 204 20.15 7.32 13.18
N GLY A 205 20.30 6.02 13.39
CA GLY A 205 19.28 5.00 13.15
C GLY A 205 17.90 5.27 13.79
N GLY A 206 17.87 5.98 14.93
CA GLY A 206 16.60 6.39 15.56
C GLY A 206 15.82 7.39 14.72
N PHE A 207 16.46 8.47 14.25
CA PHE A 207 15.85 9.49 13.42
C PHE A 207 15.51 8.92 12.03
N ASP A 208 16.44 8.19 11.39
CA ASP A 208 16.18 7.52 10.11
C ASP A 208 14.97 6.57 10.20
N GLY A 209 14.92 5.76 11.25
CA GLY A 209 13.82 4.83 11.48
C GLY A 209 12.46 5.53 11.60
N ALA A 210 12.40 6.61 12.39
CA ALA A 210 11.18 7.38 12.64
C ALA A 210 10.73 8.21 11.43
N THR A 211 11.67 8.68 10.59
CA THR A 211 11.39 9.57 9.46
C THR A 211 11.37 8.87 8.10
N ARG A 212 11.66 7.58 8.05
CA ARG A 212 11.77 6.81 6.80
C ARG A 212 10.55 6.93 5.88
N LEU A 213 9.36 6.99 6.44
CA LEU A 213 8.12 7.05 5.66
C LEU A 213 7.87 8.43 5.02
N SER A 214 8.53 9.49 5.49
CA SER A 214 8.39 10.85 4.91
C SER A 214 8.93 10.97 3.48
N ARG A 215 9.73 10.02 3.01
CA ARG A 215 10.22 9.97 1.62
C ARG A 215 9.27 9.29 0.63
N THR A 216 8.12 8.82 1.10
CA THR A 216 7.07 8.28 0.23
C THR A 216 6.50 9.39 -0.65
N SER A 217 6.05 9.05 -1.87
CA SER A 217 5.46 10.02 -2.81
C SER A 217 4.41 10.91 -2.14
N PRO A 218 4.55 12.25 -2.20
CA PRO A 218 3.58 13.17 -1.62
C PRO A 218 2.15 12.98 -2.16
N ASN A 219 2.00 12.65 -3.45
CA ASN A 219 0.69 12.39 -4.05
C ASN A 219 0.02 11.18 -3.41
N MET A 220 0.78 10.09 -3.19
CA MET A 220 0.24 8.89 -2.54
C MET A 220 -0.21 9.16 -1.10
N ILE A 221 0.60 9.90 -0.33
CA ILE A 221 0.24 10.29 1.05
C ILE A 221 -0.99 11.20 1.06
N SER A 222 -1.04 12.19 0.14
CA SER A 222 -2.19 13.08 0.00
C SER A 222 -3.47 12.32 -0.33
N ASP A 223 -3.42 11.39 -1.27
CA ASP A 223 -4.57 10.56 -1.63
C ASP A 223 -5.07 9.73 -0.44
N MET A 224 -4.16 9.04 0.27
CA MET A 224 -4.50 8.28 1.48
C MET A 224 -5.12 9.16 2.56
N TYR A 225 -4.54 10.34 2.80
CA TYR A 225 -5.04 11.27 3.81
C TYR A 225 -6.43 11.80 3.47
N LEU A 226 -6.65 12.23 2.22
CA LEU A 226 -7.91 12.85 1.81
C LEU A 226 -9.06 11.85 1.66
N THR A 227 -8.77 10.61 1.27
CA THR A 227 -9.78 9.57 1.08
C THR A 227 -10.12 8.80 2.37
N ASN A 228 -9.33 9.00 3.45
CA ASN A 228 -9.58 8.44 4.77
C ASN A 228 -9.47 9.52 5.88
N ASP A 229 -9.86 10.75 5.57
CA ASP A 229 -9.55 11.95 6.37
C ASP A 229 -10.16 11.91 7.77
N LEU A 230 -11.38 11.42 7.92
CA LEU A 230 -12.07 11.36 9.21
C LEU A 230 -11.31 10.46 10.20
N ASN A 231 -10.93 9.26 9.79
CA ASN A 231 -10.19 8.33 10.64
C ASN A 231 -8.80 8.89 10.98
N VAL A 232 -8.06 9.42 9.98
CA VAL A 232 -6.72 9.96 10.20
C VAL A 232 -6.74 11.21 11.09
N LYS A 233 -7.68 12.13 10.88
CA LYS A 233 -7.82 13.34 11.72
C LYS A 233 -8.19 13.00 13.16
N THR A 234 -9.03 11.99 13.37
CA THR A 234 -9.38 11.51 14.71
C THR A 234 -8.15 10.97 15.42
N LEU A 235 -7.39 10.09 14.76
CA LEU A 235 -6.15 9.52 15.32
C LEU A 235 -5.07 10.58 15.59
N ILE A 236 -4.96 11.63 14.76
CA ILE A 236 -4.04 12.74 15.01
C ILE A 236 -4.43 13.47 16.31
N LYS A 237 -5.72 13.72 16.56
CA LYS A 237 -6.17 14.38 17.80
C LYS A 237 -5.89 13.49 19.02
N GLU A 238 -6.21 12.20 18.95
CA GLU A 238 -5.91 11.25 20.03
C GLU A 238 -4.40 11.17 20.33
N LEU A 239 -3.56 11.23 19.30
CA LEU A 239 -2.12 11.27 19.49
C LEU A 239 -1.64 12.58 20.13
N ILE A 240 -2.22 13.73 19.76
CA ILE A 240 -1.91 15.00 20.42
C ILE A 240 -2.24 14.92 21.90
N GLU A 241 -3.41 14.40 22.28
CA GLU A 241 -3.80 14.17 23.66
C GLU A 241 -2.81 13.23 24.39
N GLU A 242 -2.31 12.21 23.72
CA GLU A 242 -1.31 11.30 24.29
C GLU A 242 0.05 11.97 24.48
N LEU A 243 0.47 12.82 23.54
CA LEU A 243 1.69 13.62 23.68
C LEU A 243 1.58 14.66 24.82
N GLU A 244 0.40 15.28 24.99
CA GLU A 244 0.14 16.20 26.10
C GLU A 244 0.25 15.49 27.46
N LYS A 245 -0.19 14.24 27.58
CA LYS A 245 0.03 13.44 28.79
C LYS A 245 1.50 13.21 29.09
N ILE A 246 2.31 12.96 28.05
CA ILE A 246 3.77 12.78 28.21
C ILE A 246 4.44 14.07 28.70
N ILE A 247 4.02 15.23 28.18
CA ILE A 247 4.53 16.55 28.61
C ILE A 247 4.31 16.77 30.11
N LEU A 248 3.24 16.23 30.68
CA LEU A 248 2.88 16.39 32.11
C LEU A 248 3.59 15.41 33.03
N ILE A 249 4.41 14.47 32.52
CA ILE A 249 5.16 13.54 33.35
C ILE A 249 6.43 14.22 33.85
N GLU A 250 6.47 14.51 35.15
CA GLU A 250 7.61 15.20 35.80
C GLU A 250 8.54 14.27 36.58
N ASP A 251 8.15 13.01 36.82
CA ASP A 251 8.95 12.07 37.59
C ASP A 251 9.34 10.81 36.79
N GLN A 252 10.50 10.26 37.18
CA GLN A 252 11.09 9.09 36.51
C GLN A 252 10.25 7.83 36.60
N GLU A 253 9.57 7.60 37.73
CA GLU A 253 8.79 6.39 37.96
C GLU A 253 7.54 6.38 37.06
N LEU A 254 6.87 7.53 36.93
CA LEU A 254 5.74 7.69 36.02
C LEU A 254 6.16 7.52 34.56
N MET A 255 7.32 8.07 34.16
CA MET A 255 7.85 7.91 32.82
C MET A 255 8.21 6.44 32.53
N LEU A 256 8.86 5.74 33.47
CA LEU A 256 9.17 4.32 33.33
C LEU A 256 7.92 3.46 33.19
N ASN A 257 6.90 3.74 34.00
CA ASN A 257 5.62 3.03 33.93
C ASN A 257 4.89 3.26 32.59
N TYR A 258 4.95 4.47 32.06
CA TYR A 258 4.40 4.79 30.74
C TYR A 258 5.13 4.01 29.62
N LEU A 259 6.47 4.11 29.58
CA LEU A 259 7.27 3.49 28.54
C LEU A 259 7.24 1.95 28.58
N SER A 260 7.19 1.35 29.76
CA SER A 260 7.16 -0.12 29.91
C SER A 260 5.95 -0.75 29.21
N LYS A 261 4.80 -0.09 29.23
CA LYS A 261 3.57 -0.57 28.58
C LYS A 261 3.75 -0.65 27.05
N THR A 262 4.51 0.27 26.45
CA THR A 262 4.73 0.30 25.01
C THR A 262 5.79 -0.70 24.56
N VAL A 263 6.76 -1.00 25.41
CA VAL A 263 7.87 -1.93 25.13
C VAL A 263 7.36 -3.34 24.86
N ASP A 264 6.48 -3.87 25.68
CA ASP A 264 5.97 -5.25 25.53
C ASP A 264 5.17 -5.40 24.24
N TRP A 265 4.35 -4.42 23.90
CA TRP A 265 3.63 -4.37 22.64
C TRP A 265 4.58 -4.35 21.43
N ARG A 266 5.63 -3.52 21.49
CA ARG A 266 6.62 -3.40 20.41
C ARG A 266 7.45 -4.67 20.26
N ARG A 267 7.76 -5.37 21.36
CA ARG A 267 8.45 -6.68 21.32
C ARG A 267 7.60 -7.73 20.64
N ALA A 268 6.34 -7.88 21.00
CA ALA A 268 5.42 -8.80 20.34
C ALA A 268 5.30 -8.55 18.82
N LEU A 269 5.36 -7.28 18.40
CA LEU A 269 5.39 -6.92 16.99
C LEU A 269 6.70 -7.33 16.30
N ALA A 270 7.85 -7.18 16.98
CA ALA A 270 9.15 -7.61 16.47
C ALA A 270 9.23 -9.14 16.34
N ASP A 271 8.70 -9.88 17.31
CA ASP A 271 8.63 -11.35 17.26
C ASP A 271 7.82 -11.84 16.04
N LYS A 272 6.78 -11.12 15.65
CA LYS A 272 5.95 -11.46 14.50
C LYS A 272 6.60 -11.14 13.14
N PHE A 273 7.25 -9.99 13.02
CA PHE A 273 7.75 -9.46 11.75
C PHE A 273 9.26 -9.49 11.61
N GLY A 274 9.98 -9.87 12.68
CA GLY A 274 11.42 -9.77 12.78
C GLY A 274 11.91 -8.34 13.08
N GLU A 275 13.14 -8.23 13.55
CA GLU A 275 13.79 -6.94 13.73
C GLU A 275 14.27 -6.38 12.38
N ARG A 276 14.06 -5.09 12.17
CA ARG A 276 14.62 -4.40 11.02
C ARG A 276 16.12 -4.21 11.24
N LYS A 277 16.93 -4.92 10.45
CA LYS A 277 18.39 -4.74 10.48
C LYS A 277 18.76 -3.39 9.87
N LEU A 278 19.59 -2.62 10.58
CA LEU A 278 20.19 -1.42 10.01
C LEU A 278 21.24 -1.83 8.96
N LYS A 279 21.43 -1.00 7.94
CA LYS A 279 22.33 -1.30 6.81
C LYS A 279 23.75 -1.64 7.28
N TRP A 280 24.28 -0.91 8.27
CA TRP A 280 25.61 -1.14 8.82
C TRP A 280 25.71 -2.44 9.64
N GLU A 281 24.64 -2.90 10.31
CA GLU A 281 24.59 -4.20 10.99
C GLU A 281 24.64 -5.34 9.98
N ALA A 282 23.91 -5.21 8.86
CA ALA A 282 23.97 -6.19 7.78
C ALA A 282 25.36 -6.26 7.13
N GLU A 283 26.03 -5.13 6.93
CA GLU A 283 27.41 -5.05 6.43
C GLU A 283 28.44 -5.60 7.43
N LEU A 284 28.24 -5.40 8.73
CA LEU A 284 29.08 -5.96 9.77
C LEU A 284 28.96 -7.49 9.81
N ILE A 285 27.73 -8.02 9.78
CA ILE A 285 27.48 -9.46 9.74
C ILE A 285 28.08 -10.08 8.48
N ALA A 286 27.94 -9.44 7.31
CA ALA A 286 28.52 -9.93 6.05
C ALA A 286 30.05 -9.95 6.05
N LYS A 287 30.71 -9.18 6.91
CA LYS A 287 32.18 -9.18 7.10
C LYS A 287 32.65 -10.20 8.14
N LEU A 288 31.75 -10.76 8.94
CA LEU A 288 32.07 -11.74 9.98
C LEU A 288 31.80 -13.18 9.55
N ILE A 289 31.15 -13.38 8.42
CA ILE A 289 30.92 -14.65 7.72
C ILE A 289 31.91 -14.75 6.55
#